data_b49e76ce0d1114868c99f478ac71f62f
#
_entry.id   b49e76ce0d1114868c99f478ac71f62f
#
_cell.length_a   1.000
_cell.length_b   1.000
_cell.length_c   1.000
_cell.angle_alpha   90.00
_cell.angle_beta   90.00
_cell.angle_gamma   90.00
#
_symmetry.space_group_name_H-M   'P 1'
#
loop_
_entity.id
_entity.type
_entity.pdbx_description
1 polymer ?
#
loop_
_entity_poly.entity_id
_entity_poly.type
_entity_poly.pdbx_seq_one_letter_code
_entity_poly.pdbx_strand_id
1 'polypeptide(L)'
;MCDMKKQIIFPKYLELLAKVGENIKLARKRRKLTTIQVSERANIDRSTLYRIEKGDARVSLGAYFNVLRVFGLQEDFLKLAADDEFGKKLQDLELLNKR
;
A
#
# COMPACT_ATOMS: atom_id res chain seq x y z
N MET A 1 -10.23 -16.49 13.45
CA MET A 1 -9.64 -16.56 13.03
C MET A 1 -8.77 -16.68 12.84
N CYS A 2 -8.48 -16.87 12.80
CA CYS A 2 -7.81 -17.00 12.47
C CYS A 2 -7.00 -17.37 12.12
N ASP A 3 -6.71 -18.08 12.14
CA ASP A 3 -5.85 -18.47 11.81
C ASP A 3 -5.15 -18.15 11.07
N MET A 4 -5.08 -17.79 11.45
CA MET A 4 -4.43 -17.17 10.50
C MET A 4 -3.04 -17.49 10.44
N LYS A 5 -2.56 -17.85 9.30
CA LYS A 5 -1.16 -18.02 9.02
C LYS A 5 -0.50 -16.67 9.00
N LYS A 6 0.72 -16.59 9.52
CA LYS A 6 1.48 -15.37 9.41
C LYS A 6 1.78 -15.08 7.96
N GLN A 7 1.70 -13.82 7.59
CA GLN A 7 2.10 -13.37 6.28
C GLN A 7 3.63 -13.45 6.19
N ILE A 8 4.13 -14.20 5.23
CA ILE A 8 5.56 -14.32 5.03
C ILE A 8 5.90 -13.66 3.70
N ILE A 9 6.73 -12.63 3.77
CA ILE A 9 7.20 -11.94 2.58
C ILE A 9 8.63 -12.38 2.34
N PHE A 10 8.90 -12.87 1.14
CA PHE A 10 10.26 -13.26 0.80
C PHE A 10 11.19 -12.06 0.92
N PRO A 11 12.40 -12.26 1.48
CA PRO A 11 13.28 -11.12 1.75
C PRO A 11 13.54 -10.23 0.55
N LYS A 12 13.60 -10.81 -0.65
CA LYS A 12 13.88 -9.99 -1.82
C LYS A 12 12.77 -9.00 -2.16
N TYR A 13 11.57 -9.21 -1.60
CA TYR A 13 10.44 -8.30 -1.84
C TYR A 13 10.24 -7.31 -0.73
N LEU A 14 10.95 -7.46 0.39
CA LEU A 14 10.80 -6.54 1.50
C LEU A 14 11.23 -5.13 1.11
N GLU A 15 12.18 -5.02 0.20
CA GLU A 15 12.64 -3.70 -0.25
C GLU A 15 11.55 -2.94 -1.00
N LEU A 16 10.68 -3.67 -1.70
CA LEU A 16 9.55 -3.01 -2.36
C LEU A 16 8.64 -2.34 -1.34
N LEU A 17 8.34 -3.07 -0.27
CA LEU A 17 7.47 -2.53 0.76
C LEU A 17 8.15 -1.41 1.51
N ALA A 18 9.44 -1.54 1.79
CA ALA A 18 10.19 -0.47 2.46
C ALA A 18 10.17 0.79 1.61
N LYS A 19 10.26 0.64 0.29
CA LYS A 19 10.22 1.79 -0.60
C LYS A 19 8.87 2.48 -0.55
N VAL A 20 7.79 1.70 -0.50
CA VAL A 20 6.46 2.26 -0.35
C VAL A 20 6.38 3.07 0.95
N GLY A 21 6.90 2.49 2.04
CA GLY A 21 6.89 3.19 3.32
C GLY A 21 7.69 4.47 3.28
N GLU A 22 8.84 4.43 2.63
CA GLU A 22 9.67 5.63 2.50
C GLU A 22 8.95 6.70 1.69
N ASN A 23 8.29 6.31 0.62
CA ASN A 23 7.52 7.26 -0.18
C ASN A 23 6.45 7.95 0.65
N ILE A 24 5.78 7.19 1.51
CA ILE A 24 4.75 7.74 2.38
C ILE A 24 5.36 8.72 3.37
N LYS A 25 6.50 8.35 3.96
CA LYS A 25 7.20 9.23 4.89
C LYS A 25 7.59 10.54 4.20
N LEU A 26 8.11 10.46 2.98
CA LEU A 26 8.51 11.65 2.25
C LEU A 26 7.29 12.51 1.89
N ALA A 27 6.17 11.87 1.55
CA ALA A 27 4.95 12.62 1.25
C ALA A 27 4.50 13.41 2.48
N ARG A 28 4.62 12.81 3.66
CA ARG A 28 4.30 13.52 4.90
C ARG A 28 5.23 14.71 5.09
N LYS A 29 6.53 14.47 4.93
CA LYS A 29 7.52 15.52 5.17
C LYS A 29 7.39 16.67 4.19
N ARG A 30 7.08 16.37 2.93
CA ARG A 30 6.87 17.43 1.94
C ARG A 30 5.73 18.35 2.33
N ARG A 31 4.73 17.80 3.00
CA ARG A 31 3.58 18.58 3.45
C ARG A 31 3.80 19.19 4.83
N LYS A 32 4.98 18.97 5.40
CA LYS A 32 5.37 19.51 6.71
C LYS A 32 4.38 19.10 7.79
N LEU A 33 3.88 17.89 7.68
CA LEU A 33 2.96 17.33 8.69
C LEU A 33 3.75 16.52 9.69
N THR A 34 3.34 16.61 10.97
CA THR A 34 3.95 15.80 12.01
C THR A 34 3.30 14.43 12.04
N THR A 35 4.00 13.47 12.69
CA THR A 35 3.43 12.15 12.86
C THR A 35 2.16 12.20 13.68
N ILE A 36 2.10 13.11 14.66
CA ILE A 36 0.89 13.27 15.47
C ILE A 36 -0.28 13.70 14.58
N GLN A 37 -0.06 14.71 13.75
CA GLN A 37 -1.12 15.21 12.90
C GLN A 37 -1.64 14.15 11.94
N VAL A 38 -0.73 13.40 11.33
CA VAL A 38 -1.15 12.38 10.36
C VAL A 38 -1.88 11.25 11.06
N SER A 39 -1.35 10.77 12.19
CA SER A 39 -2.00 9.66 12.87
C SER A 39 -3.38 10.05 13.36
N GLU A 40 -3.55 11.27 13.84
CA GLU A 40 -4.88 11.70 14.28
C GLU A 40 -5.85 11.79 13.11
N ARG A 41 -5.42 12.34 12.00
CA ARG A 41 -6.29 12.49 10.84
C ARG A 41 -6.62 11.17 10.18
N ALA A 42 -5.69 10.22 10.26
CA ALA A 42 -5.90 8.88 9.70
C ALA A 42 -6.58 7.95 10.70
N ASN A 43 -6.79 8.41 11.93
CA ASN A 43 -7.41 7.63 13.00
C ASN A 43 -6.64 6.35 13.27
N ILE A 44 -5.33 6.47 13.42
CA ILE A 44 -4.45 5.35 13.75
C ILE A 44 -3.50 5.80 14.84
N ASP A 45 -2.89 4.81 15.50
CA ASP A 45 -1.86 5.10 16.50
C ASP A 45 -0.58 5.55 15.81
N ARG A 46 0.22 6.34 16.53
CA ARG A 46 1.50 6.75 15.99
C ARG A 46 2.42 5.54 15.74
N SER A 47 2.30 4.51 16.57
CA SER A 47 3.09 3.30 16.35
C SER A 47 2.71 2.64 15.03
N THR A 48 1.42 2.67 14.67
CA THR A 48 0.98 2.14 13.39
C THR A 48 1.53 2.96 12.24
N LEU A 49 1.51 4.28 12.38
CA LEU A 49 2.10 5.14 11.35
C LEU A 49 3.59 4.87 11.18
N TYR A 50 4.30 4.66 12.31
CA TYR A 50 5.71 4.34 12.22
C TYR A 50 5.94 3.07 11.40
N ARG A 51 5.10 2.05 11.63
CA ARG A 51 5.22 0.81 10.87
C ARG A 51 4.91 1.01 9.40
N ILE A 52 3.91 1.84 9.09
CA ILE A 52 3.57 2.15 7.71
C ILE A 52 4.76 2.80 7.01
N GLU A 53 5.44 3.71 7.69
CA GLU A 53 6.59 4.39 7.10
C GLU A 53 7.79 3.48 6.97
N LYS A 54 7.74 2.31 7.62
CA LYS A 54 8.76 1.28 7.42
C LYS A 54 8.35 0.25 6.38
N GLY A 55 7.13 0.34 5.88
CA GLY A 55 6.63 -0.62 4.91
C GLY A 55 6.24 -1.94 5.52
N ASP A 56 5.77 -1.93 6.76
CA ASP A 56 5.43 -3.16 7.48
C ASP A 56 4.22 -3.82 6.83
N ALA A 57 4.40 -5.07 6.38
CA ALA A 57 3.35 -5.81 5.69
C ALA A 57 2.25 -6.27 6.62
N ARG A 58 2.46 -6.19 7.93
CA ARG A 58 1.47 -6.66 8.90
C ARG A 58 0.43 -5.61 9.22
N VAL A 59 0.64 -4.37 8.77
CA VAL A 59 -0.36 -3.32 8.95
C VAL A 59 -1.44 -3.50 7.89
N SER A 60 -2.68 -3.26 8.26
CA SER A 60 -3.79 -3.48 7.35
C SER A 60 -3.71 -2.54 6.15
N LEU A 61 -4.24 -3.00 5.02
CA LEU A 61 -4.31 -2.17 3.83
C LEU A 61 -5.15 -0.93 4.11
N GLY A 62 -6.22 -1.08 4.91
CA GLY A 62 -7.06 0.06 5.25
C GLY A 62 -6.31 1.16 5.97
N ALA A 63 -5.37 0.79 6.85
CA ALA A 63 -4.57 1.80 7.54
C ALA A 63 -3.68 2.56 6.56
N TYR A 64 -3.05 1.84 5.62
CA TYR A 64 -2.29 2.49 4.56
C TYR A 64 -3.17 3.43 3.76
N PHE A 65 -4.37 2.96 3.41
CA PHE A 65 -5.29 3.78 2.63
C PHE A 65 -5.62 5.08 3.38
N ASN A 66 -5.89 4.97 4.67
CA ASN A 66 -6.26 6.14 5.45
C ASN A 66 -5.13 7.18 5.51
N VAL A 67 -3.88 6.72 5.58
CA VAL A 67 -2.76 7.64 5.56
C VAL A 67 -2.65 8.34 4.21
N LEU A 68 -2.80 7.59 3.13
CA LEU A 68 -2.75 8.20 1.80
C LEU A 68 -3.89 9.18 1.62
N ARG A 69 -5.06 8.91 2.20
CA ARG A 69 -6.18 9.82 2.13
C ARG A 69 -5.86 11.15 2.79
N VAL A 70 -5.13 11.13 3.91
CA VAL A 70 -4.72 12.36 4.57
C VAL A 70 -3.90 13.23 3.63
N PHE A 71 -3.11 12.61 2.76
CA PHE A 71 -2.27 13.33 1.81
C PHE A 71 -2.99 13.65 0.50
N GLY A 72 -4.21 13.18 0.32
CA GLY A 72 -4.91 13.34 -0.95
C GLY A 72 -4.40 12.39 -2.03
N LEU A 73 -3.73 11.32 -1.63
CA LEU A 73 -3.13 10.37 -2.57
C LEU A 73 -3.87 9.04 -2.58
N GLN A 74 -5.09 9.00 -2.09
CA GLN A 74 -5.83 7.74 -1.98
C GLN A 74 -6.05 7.08 -3.34
N GLU A 75 -6.07 7.86 -4.40
CA GLU A 75 -6.32 7.30 -5.72
C GLU A 75 -5.12 6.57 -6.28
N ASP A 76 -3.97 6.65 -5.59
CA ASP A 76 -2.84 5.80 -5.98
C ASP A 76 -3.22 4.33 -5.91
N PHE A 77 -4.18 3.97 -5.07
CA PHE A 77 -4.64 2.59 -5.00
C PHE A 77 -5.30 2.13 -6.28
N LEU A 78 -5.83 3.05 -7.08
CA LEU A 78 -6.41 2.67 -8.35
C LEU A 78 -5.37 2.20 -9.36
N LYS A 79 -4.11 2.49 -9.09
CA LYS A 79 -3.02 2.08 -9.97
C LYS A 79 -2.55 0.65 -9.72
N LEU A 80 -2.94 0.08 -8.58
CA LEU A 80 -2.52 -1.26 -8.24
C LEU A 80 -3.12 -2.24 -9.25
N ALA A 81 -2.25 -2.99 -9.91
CA ALA A 81 -2.62 -4.00 -10.90
C ALA A 81 -3.42 -3.44 -12.08
N ALA A 82 -3.47 -2.11 -12.23
CA ALA A 82 -4.26 -1.52 -13.31
C ALA A 82 -3.57 -1.67 -14.66
N ASP A 83 -2.26 -1.63 -14.69
CA ASP A 83 -1.49 -1.74 -15.92
C ASP A 83 -0.99 -3.16 -16.08
N ASP A 84 -1.89 -4.04 -16.49
CA ASP A 84 -1.63 -5.46 -16.58
C ASP A 84 -1.70 -5.88 -18.04
N GLU A 85 -0.68 -5.50 -18.81
CA GLU A 85 -0.68 -5.79 -20.24
C GLU A 85 -0.64 -7.27 -20.53
N PHE A 86 0.15 -8.01 -19.76
CA PHE A 86 0.26 -9.43 -20.00
C PHE A 86 -1.07 -10.13 -19.75
N GLY A 87 -1.73 -9.79 -18.65
CA GLY A 87 -3.03 -10.35 -18.35
C GLY A 87 -4.07 -10.00 -19.39
N LYS A 88 -4.05 -8.76 -19.89
CA LYS A 88 -4.95 -8.37 -20.95
C LYS A 88 -4.72 -9.17 -22.22
N LYS A 89 -3.47 -9.42 -22.55
CA LYS A 89 -3.17 -10.23 -23.72
C LYS A 89 -3.63 -11.66 -23.57
N LEU A 90 -3.48 -12.23 -22.38
CA LEU A 90 -4.00 -13.56 -22.12
C LEU A 90 -5.51 -13.60 -22.28
N GLN A 91 -6.18 -12.58 -21.78
CA GLN A 91 -7.64 -12.51 -21.92
C GLN A 91 -8.04 -12.40 -23.37
N ASP A 92 -7.33 -11.58 -24.14
CA ASP A 92 -7.62 -11.42 -25.54
C ASP A 92 -7.47 -12.74 -26.30
N LEU A 93 -6.42 -13.48 -25.97
CA LEU A 93 -6.20 -14.78 -26.62
C LEU A 93 -7.32 -15.75 -26.30
N GLU A 94 -7.79 -15.73 -25.06
CA GLU A 94 -8.87 -16.60 -24.67
C GLU A 94 -10.15 -16.24 -25.41
N LEU A 95 -10.42 -14.95 -25.55
CA LEU A 95 -11.61 -14.51 -26.28
C LEU A 95 -11.54 -14.92 -27.75
N LEU A 96 -10.34 -14.86 -28.35
CA LEU A 96 -10.19 -15.26 -29.74
C LEU A 96 -10.42 -16.76 -29.91
N ASN A 97 -10.10 -17.55 -28.91
CA ASN A 97 -10.23 -19.00 -29.00
C ASN A 97 -11.64 -19.48 -28.66
N LYS A 98 -12.44 -18.62 -28.05
CA LYS A 98 -13.82 -18.97 -27.75
C LYS A 98 -14.68 -18.73 -28.97
N ARG A 99 -15.49 -19.67 -29.25
CA ARG A 99 -16.37 -19.54 -30.41
C ARG A 99 -17.79 -19.88 -30.07
#